data_56db9cb4e9945f60326be6b6202a7368
#
_entry.id   56db9cb4e9945f60326be6b6202a7368
#
_cell.length_a   1.000
_cell.length_b   1.000
_cell.length_c   1.000
_cell.angle_alpha   90.00
_cell.angle_beta   90.00
_cell.angle_gamma   90.00
#
_symmetry.space_group_name_H-M   'P 1'
#
loop_
_entity.id
_entity.type
_entity.pdbx_description
1 polymer ?
#
loop_
_entity_poly.entity_id
_entity_poly.type
_entity_poly.pdbx_seq_one_letter_code
_entity_poly.pdbx_strand_id
1 'polypeptide(L)'
;GKEALFDSVGRLGQRFHSQDVGLNDSLPSRLHRIAELQWHECWLQQLRSEKKSSHTIRAYDVAAKTFSTTSLPGDGGLVWEESARMPVRDFHLFADPNNGRMDAWMNGLGELKPSTINAKIAALTHLLKWLGHVVPDWIQRPSRSRSLPKTLGRRELDRLRIAVSESEDPLAMPVSTLMLDTGLRVSELCALD
;
A
#
# COMPACT_ATOMS: atom_id res chain seq x y z
N GLY A 1 -21.95 8.63 -23.79
CA GLY A 1 -20.73 8.46 -23.01
C GLY A 1 -20.85 7.52 -21.80
N LYS A 2 -22.00 7.43 -21.11
CA LYS A 2 -22.15 6.57 -19.92
C LYS A 2 -22.39 5.08 -20.28
N GLU A 3 -23.02 4.80 -21.39
CA GLU A 3 -23.30 3.42 -21.83
C GLU A 3 -22.03 2.67 -22.27
N ALA A 4 -21.06 3.36 -22.86
CA ALA A 4 -19.78 2.76 -23.26
C ALA A 4 -18.90 2.32 -22.05
N LEU A 5 -19.06 3.00 -20.90
CA LEU A 5 -18.33 2.67 -19.67
C LEU A 5 -18.89 1.40 -19.01
N PHE A 6 -20.23 1.23 -19.01
CA PHE A 6 -20.87 0.02 -18.50
C PHE A 6 -20.55 -1.21 -19.37
N ASP A 7 -20.41 -1.00 -20.66
CA ASP A 7 -20.11 -2.07 -21.63
C ASP A 7 -18.65 -2.56 -21.53
N SER A 8 -17.70 -1.71 -21.14
CA SER A 8 -16.31 -2.11 -20.94
C SER A 8 -16.10 -2.90 -19.63
N VAL A 9 -16.79 -2.52 -18.56
CA VAL A 9 -16.76 -3.23 -17.28
C VAL A 9 -17.46 -4.58 -17.41
N GLY A 10 -18.60 -4.63 -18.10
CA GLY A 10 -19.31 -5.87 -18.39
C GLY A 10 -18.51 -6.84 -19.27
N ARG A 11 -17.74 -6.33 -20.23
CA ARG A 11 -16.85 -7.15 -21.09
C ARG A 11 -15.62 -7.68 -20.35
N LEU A 12 -15.09 -6.96 -19.36
CA LEU A 12 -14.05 -7.47 -18.48
C LEU A 12 -14.55 -8.62 -17.59
N GLY A 13 -15.74 -8.48 -16.99
CA GLY A 13 -16.38 -9.56 -16.23
C GLY A 13 -16.63 -10.81 -17.09
N GLN A 14 -17.04 -10.64 -18.35
CA GLN A 14 -17.26 -11.77 -19.28
C GLN A 14 -15.95 -12.43 -19.76
N ARG A 15 -14.84 -11.69 -19.87
CA ARG A 15 -13.54 -12.27 -20.24
C ARG A 15 -12.95 -13.17 -19.14
N PHE A 16 -13.23 -12.87 -17.89
CA PHE A 16 -12.79 -13.69 -16.75
C PHE A 16 -13.66 -14.94 -16.55
N HIS A 17 -14.87 -14.96 -17.12
CA HIS A 17 -15.79 -16.12 -17.05
C HIS A 17 -15.51 -17.24 -18.05
N SER A 18 -14.59 -17.05 -19.01
CA SER A 18 -14.42 -17.95 -20.16
C SER A 18 -13.16 -18.81 -20.16
N GLN A 19 -12.39 -18.84 -19.10
CA GLN A 19 -11.27 -19.76 -19.01
C GLN A 19 -11.49 -20.77 -17.87
N ASP A 20 -11.94 -21.97 -18.26
CA ASP A 20 -11.94 -23.18 -17.46
C ASP A 20 -10.52 -23.57 -17.03
N VAL A 21 -10.07 -22.97 -15.96
CA VAL A 21 -8.96 -23.52 -15.15
C VAL A 21 -9.49 -23.49 -13.74
N GLY A 22 -9.51 -24.62 -13.04
CA GLY A 22 -10.12 -24.85 -11.72
C GLY A 22 -9.73 -23.83 -10.65
N LEU A 23 -10.15 -22.63 -10.85
CA LEU A 23 -10.05 -21.49 -9.95
C LEU A 23 -11.03 -21.76 -8.81
N ASN A 24 -10.53 -21.63 -7.61
CA ASN A 24 -11.36 -21.62 -6.40
C ASN A 24 -12.22 -20.35 -6.43
N ASP A 25 -13.29 -20.40 -7.23
CA ASP A 25 -14.15 -19.31 -7.71
C ASP A 25 -15.06 -18.75 -6.60
N SER A 26 -14.87 -19.20 -5.37
CA SER A 26 -15.73 -18.81 -4.27
C SER A 26 -15.13 -17.66 -3.46
N LEU A 27 -15.72 -16.49 -3.66
CA LEU A 27 -15.57 -15.36 -2.76
C LEU A 27 -15.79 -15.82 -1.31
N PRO A 28 -14.91 -15.51 -0.35
CA PRO A 28 -15.09 -15.91 1.05
C PRO A 28 -16.46 -15.50 1.60
N SER A 29 -17.12 -16.38 2.34
CA SER A 29 -18.49 -16.15 2.87
C SER A 29 -18.63 -14.83 3.63
N ARG A 30 -17.58 -14.38 4.32
CA ARG A 30 -17.54 -13.09 5.03
C ARG A 30 -17.67 -11.87 4.10
N LEU A 31 -17.30 -12.02 2.83
CA LEU A 31 -17.39 -10.95 1.82
C LEU A 31 -18.68 -10.99 1.02
N HIS A 32 -19.52 -12.04 1.14
CA HIS A 32 -20.76 -12.15 0.38
C HIS A 32 -21.71 -10.96 0.58
N ARG A 33 -21.75 -10.40 1.80
CA ARG A 33 -22.62 -9.23 2.11
C ARG A 33 -22.19 -7.95 1.42
N ILE A 34 -20.91 -7.86 1.03
CA ILE A 34 -20.32 -6.68 0.39
C ILE A 34 -19.87 -6.97 -1.05
N ALA A 35 -20.26 -8.12 -1.61
CA ALA A 35 -19.79 -8.59 -2.91
C ALA A 35 -20.03 -7.59 -4.05
N GLU A 36 -21.15 -6.87 -3.99
CA GLU A 36 -21.57 -5.88 -4.99
C GLU A 36 -21.10 -4.43 -4.65
N LEU A 37 -20.46 -4.23 -3.50
CA LEU A 37 -19.93 -2.92 -3.12
C LEU A 37 -18.54 -2.71 -3.72
N GLN A 38 -18.12 -1.45 -3.84
CA GLN A 38 -16.80 -1.10 -4.34
C GLN A 38 -15.71 -1.62 -3.41
N TRP A 39 -14.80 -2.44 -3.94
CA TRP A 39 -13.76 -3.08 -3.16
C TRP A 39 -12.87 -2.10 -2.41
N HIS A 40 -12.49 -1.00 -3.07
CA HIS A 40 -11.55 -0.04 -2.52
C HIS A 40 -12.07 0.60 -1.23
N GLU A 41 -13.31 1.08 -1.23
CA GLU A 41 -13.94 1.65 -0.04
C GLU A 41 -14.10 0.62 1.08
N CYS A 42 -14.54 -0.60 0.73
CA CYS A 42 -14.68 -1.68 1.70
C CYS A 42 -13.34 -2.04 2.35
N TRP A 43 -12.27 -2.10 1.55
CA TRP A 43 -10.95 -2.42 2.07
C TRP A 43 -10.36 -1.28 2.92
N LEU A 44 -10.53 -0.02 2.52
CA LEU A 44 -10.13 1.12 3.34
C LEU A 44 -10.87 1.14 4.69
N GLN A 45 -12.15 0.80 4.69
CA GLN A 45 -12.93 0.68 5.91
C GLN A 45 -12.41 -0.45 6.80
N GLN A 46 -12.01 -1.59 6.22
CA GLN A 46 -11.35 -2.68 6.95
C GLN A 46 -10.06 -2.20 7.61
N LEU A 47 -9.18 -1.47 6.89
CA LEU A 47 -7.94 -0.93 7.45
C LEU A 47 -8.19 0.03 8.63
N ARG A 48 -9.24 0.85 8.54
CA ARG A 48 -9.66 1.74 9.64
C ARG A 48 -10.17 0.95 10.85
N SER A 49 -10.97 -0.09 10.62
CA SER A 49 -11.48 -0.97 11.69
C SER A 49 -10.37 -1.71 12.43
N GLU A 50 -9.27 -2.03 11.73
CA GLU A 50 -8.05 -2.59 12.31
C GLU A 50 -7.17 -1.54 13.02
N LYS A 51 -7.64 -0.30 13.13
CA LYS A 51 -6.91 0.81 13.78
C LYS A 51 -5.52 1.07 13.16
N LYS A 52 -5.36 0.83 11.85
CA LYS A 52 -4.13 1.22 11.15
C LYS A 52 -3.96 2.74 11.19
N SER A 53 -2.73 3.21 11.34
CA SER A 53 -2.44 4.65 11.29
C SER A 53 -2.79 5.24 9.91
N SER A 54 -3.11 6.52 9.87
CA SER A 54 -3.39 7.24 8.61
C SER A 54 -2.22 7.14 7.62
N HIS A 55 -0.99 7.12 8.11
CA HIS A 55 0.21 6.92 7.29
C HIS A 55 0.24 5.52 6.66
N THR A 56 -0.07 4.48 7.45
CA THR A 56 -0.13 3.10 6.96
C THR A 56 -1.24 2.94 5.91
N ILE A 57 -2.43 3.50 6.18
CA ILE A 57 -3.56 3.44 5.24
C ILE A 57 -3.17 4.09 3.92
N ARG A 58 -2.56 5.28 3.94
CA ARG A 58 -2.10 5.97 2.72
C ARG A 58 -1.05 5.15 1.96
N ALA A 59 -0.09 4.55 2.65
CA ALA A 59 0.93 3.72 2.02
C ALA A 59 0.34 2.47 1.37
N TYR A 60 -0.65 1.85 2.02
CA TYR A 60 -1.37 0.68 1.52
C TYR A 60 -2.22 1.03 0.30
N ASP A 61 -2.93 2.15 0.36
CA ASP A 61 -3.72 2.68 -0.76
C ASP A 61 -2.88 2.89 -2.02
N VAL A 62 -1.72 3.54 -1.89
CA VAL A 62 -0.78 3.72 -3.01
C VAL A 62 -0.31 2.37 -3.58
N ALA A 63 -0.03 1.38 -2.73
CA ALA A 63 0.40 0.06 -3.20
C ALA A 63 -0.73 -0.66 -3.95
N ALA A 64 -1.95 -0.64 -3.42
CA ALA A 64 -3.12 -1.22 -4.07
C ALA A 64 -3.43 -0.54 -5.41
N LYS A 65 -3.33 0.79 -5.48
CA LYS A 65 -3.47 1.54 -6.72
C LYS A 65 -2.47 1.09 -7.77
N THR A 66 -1.19 1.01 -7.45
CA THR A 66 -0.15 0.58 -8.41
C THR A 66 -0.35 -0.86 -8.87
N PHE A 67 -0.83 -1.75 -7.98
CA PHE A 67 -1.15 -3.13 -8.35
C PHE A 67 -2.34 -3.19 -9.31
N SER A 68 -3.43 -2.52 -8.98
CA SER A 68 -4.67 -2.59 -9.76
C SER A 68 -4.57 -1.93 -11.14
N THR A 69 -3.62 -1.02 -11.33
CA THR A 69 -3.33 -0.39 -12.62
C THR A 69 -2.20 -1.08 -13.40
N THR A 70 -1.61 -2.15 -12.85
CA THR A 70 -0.62 -2.95 -13.58
C THR A 70 -1.30 -3.69 -14.72
N SER A 71 -0.87 -3.42 -15.94
CA SER A 71 -1.38 -4.08 -17.13
C SER A 71 -0.67 -5.41 -17.40
N LEU A 72 -1.42 -6.35 -17.96
CA LEU A 72 -0.90 -7.59 -18.53
C LEU A 72 -0.90 -7.51 -20.05
N PRO A 73 -0.03 -8.27 -20.73
CA PRO A 73 -0.10 -8.37 -22.18
C PRO A 73 -1.50 -8.80 -22.63
N GLY A 74 -2.16 -7.93 -23.42
CA GLY A 74 -3.49 -8.20 -23.99
C GLY A 74 -4.71 -7.83 -23.14
N ASP A 75 -4.56 -7.35 -21.90
CA ASP A 75 -5.71 -6.91 -21.08
C ASP A 75 -6.04 -5.40 -21.21
N GLY A 76 -5.16 -4.63 -21.85
CA GLY A 76 -5.33 -3.20 -22.08
C GLY A 76 -5.14 -2.32 -20.83
N GLY A 77 -4.89 -2.93 -19.68
CA GLY A 77 -4.77 -2.23 -18.39
C GLY A 77 -6.10 -1.62 -17.91
N LEU A 78 -6.12 -1.23 -16.66
CA LEU A 78 -7.23 -0.46 -16.07
C LEU A 78 -6.72 0.88 -15.58
N VAL A 79 -7.50 1.94 -15.78
CA VAL A 79 -7.27 3.20 -15.09
C VAL A 79 -7.77 3.09 -13.66
N TRP A 80 -7.18 3.89 -12.76
CA TRP A 80 -7.49 3.80 -11.33
C TRP A 80 -8.97 3.99 -11.01
N GLU A 81 -9.62 4.94 -11.66
CA GLU A 81 -11.01 5.29 -11.42
C GLU A 81 -11.97 4.13 -11.75
N GLU A 82 -11.65 3.34 -12.75
CA GLU A 82 -12.38 2.13 -13.11
C GLU A 82 -12.11 1.01 -12.12
N SER A 83 -10.84 0.78 -11.82
CA SER A 83 -10.45 -0.24 -10.84
C SER A 83 -11.07 0.00 -9.47
N ALA A 84 -10.98 1.22 -8.93
CA ALA A 84 -11.47 1.56 -7.60
C ALA A 84 -12.99 1.32 -7.43
N ARG A 85 -13.76 1.44 -8.53
CA ARG A 85 -15.22 1.26 -8.55
C ARG A 85 -15.65 -0.18 -8.77
N MET A 86 -14.71 -1.09 -9.03
CA MET A 86 -15.04 -2.49 -9.27
C MET A 86 -15.70 -3.11 -8.04
N PRO A 87 -16.75 -3.94 -8.20
CA PRO A 87 -17.33 -4.72 -7.11
C PRO A 87 -16.29 -5.64 -6.46
N VAL A 88 -16.43 -5.91 -5.17
CA VAL A 88 -15.54 -6.84 -4.43
C VAL A 88 -15.44 -8.19 -5.14
N ARG A 89 -16.54 -8.72 -5.65
CA ARG A 89 -16.60 -10.00 -6.39
C ARG A 89 -15.69 -9.98 -7.60
N ASP A 90 -15.80 -8.94 -8.43
CA ASP A 90 -15.05 -8.83 -9.68
C ASP A 90 -13.57 -8.54 -9.39
N PHE A 91 -13.31 -7.71 -8.37
CA PHE A 91 -11.94 -7.43 -7.96
C PHE A 91 -11.25 -8.64 -7.32
N HIS A 92 -11.99 -9.53 -6.65
CA HIS A 92 -11.48 -10.80 -6.18
C HIS A 92 -10.90 -11.63 -7.33
N LEU A 93 -11.63 -11.78 -8.43
CA LEU A 93 -11.15 -12.49 -9.63
C LEU A 93 -9.99 -11.77 -10.31
N PHE A 94 -10.09 -10.44 -10.42
CA PHE A 94 -9.04 -9.60 -10.99
C PHE A 94 -7.72 -9.68 -10.23
N ALA A 95 -7.77 -9.78 -8.91
CA ALA A 95 -6.61 -9.80 -8.02
C ALA A 95 -6.07 -11.21 -7.74
N ASP A 96 -6.55 -12.24 -8.46
CA ASP A 96 -6.03 -13.60 -8.31
C ASP A 96 -4.51 -13.61 -8.52
N PRO A 97 -3.72 -14.07 -7.51
CA PRO A 97 -2.27 -14.07 -7.61
C PRO A 97 -1.72 -15.02 -8.71
N ASN A 98 -2.55 -15.93 -9.22
CA ASN A 98 -2.15 -16.90 -10.26
C ASN A 98 -2.36 -16.38 -11.70
N ASN A 99 -2.89 -15.18 -11.90
CA ASN A 99 -3.16 -14.63 -13.23
C ASN A 99 -1.97 -13.90 -13.88
N GLY A 100 -0.80 -13.87 -13.23
CA GLY A 100 0.41 -13.20 -13.70
C GLY A 100 0.51 -11.71 -13.37
N ARG A 101 -0.55 -11.08 -12.87
CA ARG A 101 -0.54 -9.65 -12.50
C ARG A 101 0.40 -9.36 -11.34
N MET A 102 0.44 -10.28 -10.38
CA MET A 102 1.36 -10.20 -9.25
C MET A 102 2.82 -10.21 -9.70
N ASP A 103 3.16 -11.09 -10.65
CA ASP A 103 4.51 -11.17 -11.22
C ASP A 103 4.87 -9.88 -11.96
N ALA A 104 3.97 -9.37 -12.80
CA ALA A 104 4.18 -8.13 -13.53
C ALA A 104 4.38 -6.94 -12.58
N TRP A 105 3.57 -6.86 -11.52
CA TRP A 105 3.71 -5.82 -10.50
C TRP A 105 5.01 -5.93 -9.72
N MET A 106 5.40 -7.13 -9.29
CA MET A 106 6.66 -7.38 -8.58
C MET A 106 7.87 -6.99 -9.42
N ASN A 107 7.87 -7.32 -10.71
CA ASN A 107 8.94 -6.94 -11.64
C ASN A 107 9.08 -5.41 -11.73
N GLY A 108 7.96 -4.67 -11.69
CA GLY A 108 7.96 -3.20 -11.68
C GLY A 108 8.53 -2.57 -10.40
N LEU A 109 8.73 -3.34 -9.33
CA LEU A 109 9.30 -2.84 -8.07
C LEU A 109 10.83 -2.88 -8.01
N GLY A 110 11.51 -3.51 -8.98
CA GLY A 110 12.94 -3.82 -8.92
C GLY A 110 13.87 -2.62 -8.68
N GLU A 111 13.50 -1.44 -9.16
CA GLU A 111 14.27 -0.18 -9.01
C GLU A 111 14.11 0.47 -7.63
N LEU A 112 13.21 -0.03 -6.79
CA LEU A 112 12.89 0.59 -5.50
C LEU A 112 13.80 0.08 -4.38
N LYS A 113 13.94 0.91 -3.33
CA LYS A 113 14.68 0.51 -2.12
C LYS A 113 14.01 -0.70 -1.44
N PRO A 114 14.79 -1.63 -0.85
CA PRO A 114 14.25 -2.83 -0.17
C PRO A 114 13.19 -2.52 0.89
N SER A 115 13.31 -1.42 1.62
CA SER A 115 12.30 -1.01 2.61
C SER A 115 10.97 -0.63 1.96
N THR A 116 11.00 0.04 0.81
CA THR A 116 9.80 0.43 0.03
C THR A 116 9.15 -0.81 -0.58
N ILE A 117 9.93 -1.71 -1.16
CA ILE A 117 9.43 -3.00 -1.69
C ILE A 117 8.72 -3.78 -0.58
N ASN A 118 9.35 -3.92 0.58
CA ASN A 118 8.77 -4.63 1.73
C ASN A 118 7.45 -4.02 2.21
N ALA A 119 7.35 -2.69 2.23
CA ALA A 119 6.12 -2.00 2.60
C ALA A 119 4.99 -2.24 1.58
N LYS A 120 5.31 -2.19 0.29
CA LYS A 120 4.35 -2.48 -0.79
C LYS A 120 3.89 -3.94 -0.78
N ILE A 121 4.81 -4.90 -0.58
CA ILE A 121 4.47 -6.32 -0.46
C ILE A 121 3.58 -6.56 0.77
N ALA A 122 3.85 -5.90 1.90
CA ALA A 122 3.00 -6.03 3.08
C ALA A 122 1.57 -5.54 2.83
N ALA A 123 1.41 -4.42 2.13
CA ALA A 123 0.12 -3.88 1.74
C ALA A 123 -0.65 -4.85 0.84
N LEU A 124 -0.01 -5.36 -0.19
CA LEU A 124 -0.65 -6.28 -1.13
C LEU A 124 -0.96 -7.64 -0.49
N THR A 125 -0.07 -8.15 0.36
CA THR A 125 -0.34 -9.34 1.16
C THR A 125 -1.59 -9.18 2.03
N HIS A 126 -1.76 -8.01 2.62
CA HIS A 126 -2.96 -7.70 3.40
C HIS A 126 -4.22 -7.70 2.52
N LEU A 127 -4.15 -7.05 1.35
CA LEU A 127 -5.25 -6.98 0.39
C LEU A 127 -5.66 -8.37 -0.10
N LEU A 128 -4.71 -9.20 -0.53
CA LEU A 128 -4.95 -10.56 -0.98
C LEU A 128 -5.58 -11.43 0.11
N LYS A 129 -5.07 -11.37 1.33
CA LYS A 129 -5.66 -12.07 2.48
C LYS A 129 -7.07 -11.59 2.80
N TRP A 130 -7.33 -10.29 2.68
CA TRP A 130 -8.68 -9.74 2.86
C TRP A 130 -9.63 -10.26 1.80
N LEU A 131 -9.20 -10.38 0.55
CA LEU A 131 -9.96 -10.99 -0.53
C LEU A 131 -10.13 -12.51 -0.38
N GLY A 132 -9.35 -13.16 0.49
CA GLY A 132 -9.40 -14.61 0.72
C GLY A 132 -8.43 -15.42 -0.11
N HIS A 133 -7.51 -14.76 -0.82
CA HIS A 133 -6.47 -15.46 -1.57
C HIS A 133 -5.37 -15.99 -0.66
N VAL A 134 -4.81 -17.14 -1.03
CA VAL A 134 -3.56 -17.63 -0.48
C VAL A 134 -2.41 -16.83 -1.08
N VAL A 135 -1.57 -16.26 -0.22
CA VAL A 135 -0.39 -15.52 -0.68
C VAL A 135 0.64 -16.53 -1.18
N PRO A 136 1.08 -16.44 -2.45
CA PRO A 136 2.04 -17.40 -2.99
C PRO A 136 3.39 -17.38 -2.26
N ASP A 137 3.99 -18.55 -2.05
CA ASP A 137 5.27 -18.70 -1.35
C ASP A 137 6.47 -18.10 -2.11
N TRP A 138 6.35 -17.92 -3.44
CA TRP A 138 7.38 -17.31 -4.26
C TRP A 138 7.51 -15.78 -4.06
N ILE A 139 6.57 -15.14 -3.36
CA ILE A 139 6.65 -13.72 -3.00
C ILE A 139 7.68 -13.55 -1.90
N GLN A 140 8.93 -13.35 -2.31
CA GLN A 140 10.02 -13.14 -1.38
C GLN A 140 10.20 -11.64 -1.08
N ARG A 141 10.42 -11.36 0.19
CA ARG A 141 10.76 -10.02 0.66
C ARG A 141 12.27 -9.82 0.56
N PRO A 142 12.75 -8.76 -0.09
CA PRO A 142 14.17 -8.47 -0.09
C PRO A 142 14.70 -8.29 1.34
N SER A 143 15.88 -8.83 1.59
CA SER A 143 16.55 -8.69 2.88
C SER A 143 16.83 -7.20 3.16
N ARG A 144 16.53 -6.75 4.37
CA ARG A 144 16.93 -5.42 4.80
C ARG A 144 18.39 -5.47 5.18
N SER A 145 19.22 -4.68 4.51
CA SER A 145 20.55 -4.40 5.05
C SER A 145 20.38 -3.77 6.44
N ARG A 146 21.06 -4.29 7.44
CA ARG A 146 21.17 -3.66 8.75
C ARG A 146 22.02 -2.38 8.56
N SER A 147 21.36 -1.26 8.23
CA SER A 147 22.07 0.01 8.33
C SER A 147 22.22 0.34 9.81
N LEU A 148 23.44 0.58 10.23
CA LEU A 148 23.69 1.17 11.55
C LEU A 148 22.96 2.51 11.62
N PRO A 149 22.32 2.82 12.76
CA PRO A 149 21.71 4.14 12.96
C PRO A 149 22.76 5.21 12.69
N LYS A 150 22.44 6.17 11.82
CA LYS A 150 23.28 7.35 11.64
C LYS A 150 23.10 8.24 12.88
N THR A 151 24.09 8.22 13.76
CA THR A 151 24.17 9.13 14.90
C THR A 151 24.96 10.37 14.50
N LEU A 152 24.57 11.52 15.04
CA LEU A 152 25.39 12.73 14.90
C LEU A 152 26.71 12.54 15.60
N GLY A 153 27.80 12.79 14.86
CA GLY A 153 29.13 12.86 15.45
C GLY A 153 29.28 14.11 16.35
N ARG A 154 30.29 14.10 17.25
CA ARG A 154 30.52 15.22 18.18
C ARG A 154 30.60 16.58 17.47
N ARG A 155 31.31 16.65 16.36
CA ARG A 155 31.44 17.87 15.55
C ARG A 155 30.13 18.33 14.92
N GLU A 156 29.29 17.39 14.51
CA GLU A 156 27.97 17.68 13.92
C GLU A 156 27.02 18.19 15.01
N LEU A 157 27.08 17.62 16.19
CA LEU A 157 26.29 18.03 17.35
C LEU A 157 26.67 19.45 17.78
N ASP A 158 28.00 19.79 17.82
CA ASP A 158 28.45 21.13 18.15
C ASP A 158 27.99 22.16 17.10
N ARG A 159 28.05 21.82 15.80
CA ARG A 159 27.51 22.67 14.73
C ARG A 159 26.02 22.88 14.86
N LEU A 160 25.29 21.84 15.19
CA LEU A 160 23.84 21.95 15.42
C LEU A 160 23.52 22.89 16.57
N ARG A 161 24.24 22.78 17.70
CA ARG A 161 24.10 23.67 18.87
C ARG A 161 24.37 25.13 18.54
N ILE A 162 25.40 25.40 17.76
CA ILE A 162 25.73 26.76 17.30
C ILE A 162 24.60 27.27 16.41
N ALA A 163 24.20 26.53 15.39
CA ALA A 163 23.13 26.94 14.49
C ALA A 163 21.81 27.22 15.22
N VAL A 164 21.48 26.41 16.23
CA VAL A 164 20.29 26.58 17.06
C VAL A 164 20.41 27.86 17.93
N SER A 165 21.62 28.14 18.48
CA SER A 165 21.84 29.34 19.30
C SER A 165 21.78 30.65 18.48
N GLU A 166 22.05 30.56 17.18
CA GLU A 166 22.02 31.71 16.24
C GLU A 166 20.63 31.87 15.55
N SER A 167 19.69 30.93 15.81
CA SER A 167 18.36 30.97 15.22
C SER A 167 17.50 32.08 15.83
N GLU A 168 16.80 32.81 14.97
CA GLU A 168 15.82 33.81 15.40
C GLU A 168 14.49 33.19 15.89
N ASP A 169 14.29 31.88 15.64
CA ASP A 169 13.11 31.16 16.11
C ASP A 169 13.21 30.89 17.61
N PRO A 170 12.30 31.45 18.45
CA PRO A 170 12.33 31.27 19.90
C PRO A 170 12.15 29.82 20.35
N LEU A 171 11.59 28.94 19.47
CA LEU A 171 11.38 27.54 19.74
C LEU A 171 12.58 26.67 19.35
N ALA A 172 13.53 27.18 18.58
CA ALA A 172 14.67 26.40 18.08
C ALA A 172 15.49 25.79 19.23
N MET A 173 15.83 26.56 20.25
CA MET A 173 16.62 26.10 21.38
C MET A 173 15.86 25.10 22.27
N PRO A 174 14.67 25.40 22.79
CA PRO A 174 13.96 24.48 23.67
C PRO A 174 13.58 23.17 22.96
N VAL A 175 13.11 23.24 21.71
CA VAL A 175 12.76 22.06 20.91
C VAL A 175 13.98 21.17 20.68
N SER A 176 15.10 21.73 20.23
CA SER A 176 16.33 20.98 19.96
C SER A 176 16.89 20.35 21.23
N THR A 177 16.91 21.09 22.33
CA THR A 177 17.38 20.58 23.62
C THR A 177 16.51 19.41 24.09
N LEU A 178 15.19 19.59 24.06
CA LEU A 178 14.26 18.55 24.48
C LEU A 178 14.41 17.27 23.63
N MET A 179 14.52 17.40 22.32
CA MET A 179 14.73 16.24 21.44
C MET A 179 16.08 15.55 21.66
N LEU A 180 17.15 16.31 21.87
CA LEU A 180 18.49 15.75 22.12
C LEU A 180 18.59 15.04 23.47
N ASP A 181 17.99 15.59 24.50
CA ASP A 181 18.09 15.07 25.86
C ASP A 181 17.14 13.90 26.12
N THR A 182 15.95 13.91 25.49
CA THR A 182 14.91 12.90 25.73
C THR A 182 14.81 11.84 24.62
N GLY A 183 15.31 12.12 23.42
CA GLY A 183 15.15 11.25 22.24
C GLY A 183 13.72 11.21 21.69
N LEU A 184 12.86 12.17 22.06
CA LEU A 184 11.49 12.28 21.54
C LEU A 184 11.51 12.46 20.02
N ARG A 185 10.55 11.78 19.35
CA ARG A 185 10.29 12.02 17.93
C ARG A 185 9.52 13.32 17.74
N VAL A 186 9.68 13.95 16.57
CA VAL A 186 8.94 15.19 16.21
C VAL A 186 7.44 15.04 16.44
N SER A 187 6.84 13.90 16.07
CA SER A 187 5.42 13.64 16.29
C SER A 187 5.02 13.54 17.76
N GLU A 188 5.91 13.04 18.60
CA GLU A 188 5.70 12.95 20.05
C GLU A 188 5.86 14.33 20.70
N LEU A 189 6.82 15.12 20.21
CA LEU A 189 6.99 16.51 20.62
C LEU A 189 5.77 17.37 20.27
N CYS A 190 5.24 17.25 19.04
CA CYS A 190 4.05 17.99 18.62
C CYS A 190 2.76 17.56 19.33
N ALA A 191 2.78 16.46 20.07
CA ALA A 191 1.66 15.96 20.86
C ALA A 191 1.76 16.34 22.35
N LEU A 192 2.81 17.09 22.74
CA LEU A 192 2.91 17.68 24.08
C LEU A 192 2.00 18.91 24.15
N ASP A 193 1.02 18.88 25.04
CA ASP A 193 0.14 20.02 25.38
C ASP A 193 0.80 20.94 26.41
#